data_cfade2cce207d1f490b4f6a204e2f592
#
_entry.id   cfade2cce207d1f490b4f6a204e2f592
#
_cell.length_a   1.000
_cell.length_b   1.000
_cell.length_c   1.000
_cell.angle_alpha   90.00
_cell.angle_beta   90.00
_cell.angle_gamma   90.00
#
_symmetry.space_group_name_H-M   'P 1'
#
loop_
_entity.id
_entity.type
_entity.pdbx_description
1 polymer ?
#
loop_
_entity_poly.entity_id
_entity_poly.type
_entity_poly.pdbx_seq_one_letter_code
_entity_poly.pdbx_strand_id
1 'polypeptide(L)'
;EDAAAAPNRLVIHADRGQITIDRNIYGHFAEHLGRCIYEGIWVGEDSPIPNTRGIRNDVVAALRQIKIPVLRWPGGCFADEYHWKDGIGPRTKRPTMINTHWGGVTENNHFGTHEFLDLCEQLGCEPYICGNVGSGTVQEMQQWVEYLTFDGISPMADWRRQNGREEPWKVKYWGVGNENWGCGGNMTAEYYADQYRR
;
A
#
# COMPACT_ATOMS: atom_id res chain seq x y z
N GLU A 1 -3.34 -55.56 19.91
CA GLU A 1 -2.45 -55.31 18.74
C GLU A 1 -3.04 -54.11 17.99
N ASP A 2 -2.44 -52.95 18.17
CA ASP A 2 -2.81 -51.74 17.41
C ASP A 2 -2.35 -51.93 15.96
N ALA A 3 -3.29 -52.06 15.05
CA ALA A 3 -2.98 -52.08 13.61
C ALA A 3 -2.43 -50.69 13.24
N ALA A 4 -1.15 -50.65 12.91
CA ALA A 4 -0.52 -49.40 12.43
C ALA A 4 -1.33 -48.85 11.25
N ALA A 5 -1.81 -47.64 11.39
CA ALA A 5 -2.56 -46.94 10.32
C ALA A 5 -1.70 -46.87 9.04
N ALA A 6 -2.28 -47.25 7.90
CA ALA A 6 -1.57 -47.15 6.63
C ALA A 6 -1.09 -45.71 6.40
N PRO A 7 0.15 -45.49 5.92
CA PRO A 7 0.67 -44.16 5.71
C PRO A 7 -0.16 -43.41 4.66
N ASN A 8 -0.51 -42.15 4.96
CA ASN A 8 -1.14 -41.29 3.99
C ASN A 8 -0.20 -41.05 2.79
N ARG A 9 -0.74 -41.18 1.58
CA ARG A 9 0.03 -40.99 0.34
C ARG A 9 -0.51 -39.75 -0.43
N LEU A 10 0.36 -38.78 -0.64
CA LEU A 10 0.10 -37.66 -1.57
C LEU A 10 0.88 -37.91 -2.86
N VAL A 11 0.19 -37.86 -4.00
CA VAL A 11 0.80 -37.91 -5.33
C VAL A 11 0.58 -36.60 -6.06
N ILE A 12 1.67 -35.92 -6.42
CA ILE A 12 1.64 -34.68 -7.18
C ILE A 12 2.04 -34.98 -8.63
N HIS A 13 1.12 -34.75 -9.54
CA HIS A 13 1.35 -34.91 -10.99
C HIS A 13 1.82 -33.57 -11.58
N ALA A 14 3.09 -33.24 -11.42
CA ALA A 14 3.67 -32.00 -11.94
C ALA A 14 3.65 -31.88 -13.48
N ASP A 15 3.56 -33.05 -14.16
CA ASP A 15 3.42 -33.17 -15.61
C ASP A 15 2.02 -32.83 -16.16
N ARG A 16 1.03 -32.70 -15.27
CA ARG A 16 -0.38 -32.43 -15.63
C ARG A 16 -0.83 -31.01 -15.33
N GLY A 17 0.10 -30.09 -15.08
CA GLY A 17 -0.22 -28.68 -14.86
C GLY A 17 -0.91 -28.06 -16.08
N GLN A 18 -2.11 -27.49 -15.88
CA GLN A 18 -2.90 -26.83 -16.95
C GLN A 18 -3.01 -25.32 -16.75
N ILE A 19 -2.68 -24.82 -15.55
CA ILE A 19 -2.86 -23.42 -15.16
C ILE A 19 -1.56 -22.93 -14.54
N THR A 20 -1.13 -21.76 -14.99
CA THR A 20 -0.03 -21.02 -14.33
C THR A 20 -0.62 -20.18 -13.20
N ILE A 21 -0.13 -20.40 -12.00
CA ILE A 21 -0.51 -19.57 -10.84
C ILE A 21 0.01 -18.16 -11.05
N ASP A 22 -0.87 -17.15 -10.90
CA ASP A 22 -0.47 -15.76 -11.01
C ASP A 22 0.53 -15.40 -9.90
N ARG A 23 1.65 -14.76 -10.30
CA ARG A 23 2.73 -14.41 -9.36
C ARG A 23 2.26 -13.45 -8.26
N ASN A 24 1.20 -12.69 -8.48
CA ASN A 24 0.72 -11.70 -7.52
C ASN A 24 0.11 -12.33 -6.26
N ILE A 25 -0.17 -13.64 -6.23
CA ILE A 25 -0.52 -14.34 -4.98
C ILE A 25 0.62 -14.30 -3.94
N TYR A 26 1.85 -14.06 -4.38
CA TYR A 26 3.03 -13.87 -3.52
C TYR A 26 3.25 -12.38 -3.19
N GLY A 27 2.27 -11.54 -3.43
CA GLY A 27 2.29 -10.13 -3.05
C GLY A 27 2.34 -9.95 -1.53
N HIS A 28 2.88 -8.81 -1.13
CA HIS A 28 2.95 -8.41 0.26
C HIS A 28 2.13 -7.15 0.49
N PHE A 29 1.92 -6.81 1.76
CA PHE A 29 1.36 -5.53 2.14
C PHE A 29 2.18 -4.90 3.25
N ALA A 30 2.16 -3.58 3.26
CA ALA A 30 2.72 -2.75 4.30
C ALA A 30 1.62 -1.79 4.77
N GLU A 31 1.44 -1.66 6.06
CA GLU A 31 0.43 -0.77 6.63
C GLU A 31 0.94 -0.02 7.85
N HIS A 32 0.28 1.08 8.18
CA HIS A 32 0.56 1.89 9.35
C HIS A 32 0.03 1.18 10.62
N LEU A 33 0.67 0.07 10.97
CA LEU A 33 0.40 -0.76 12.12
C LEU A 33 1.70 -1.03 12.89
N GLY A 34 1.74 -0.64 14.15
CA GLY A 34 2.94 -0.81 14.96
C GLY A 34 4.15 -0.16 14.31
N ARG A 35 5.22 -0.91 14.16
CA ARG A 35 6.48 -0.46 13.54
C ARG A 35 6.66 -0.94 12.09
N CYS A 36 5.60 -1.30 11.39
CA CYS A 36 5.75 -1.74 10.01
C CYS A 36 6.33 -0.63 9.12
N ILE A 37 5.77 0.57 9.19
CA ILE A 37 6.23 1.72 8.40
C ILE A 37 7.36 2.46 9.13
N TYR A 38 7.03 3.18 10.22
CA TYR A 38 8.01 3.99 10.93
C TYR A 38 8.93 3.11 11.77
N GLU A 39 10.24 3.31 11.61
CA GLU A 39 11.35 2.53 12.19
C GLU A 39 11.50 1.12 11.58
N GLY A 40 10.45 0.56 10.97
CA GLY A 40 10.49 -0.70 10.23
C GLY A 40 11.01 -0.49 8.82
N ILE A 41 10.21 0.09 7.94
CA ILE A 41 10.57 0.38 6.54
C ILE A 41 11.24 1.76 6.44
N TRP A 42 10.65 2.76 7.09
CA TRP A 42 11.03 4.17 7.00
C TRP A 42 11.71 4.66 8.28
N VAL A 43 12.90 5.23 8.13
CA VAL A 43 13.69 5.79 9.25
C VAL A 43 14.03 7.27 9.05
N GLY A 44 13.74 7.84 7.89
CA GLY A 44 14.16 9.19 7.52
C GLY A 44 15.58 9.23 6.98
N GLU A 45 15.86 10.27 6.19
CA GLU A 45 17.15 10.39 5.47
C GLU A 45 18.32 10.65 6.40
N ASP A 46 18.08 11.36 7.52
CA ASP A 46 19.09 11.73 8.52
C ASP A 46 19.35 10.61 9.55
N SER A 47 18.70 9.46 9.43
CA SER A 47 18.87 8.34 10.35
C SER A 47 20.29 7.75 10.28
N PRO A 48 20.88 7.36 11.43
CA PRO A 48 22.14 6.61 11.42
C PRO A 48 22.00 5.18 10.90
N ILE A 49 20.76 4.67 10.77
CA ILE A 49 20.48 3.37 10.16
C ILE A 49 20.71 3.48 8.65
N PRO A 50 21.51 2.58 8.02
CA PRO A 50 21.73 2.60 6.59
C PRO A 50 20.44 2.63 5.78
N ASN A 51 20.24 3.69 5.00
CA ASN A 51 19.02 3.93 4.27
C ASN A 51 19.30 4.53 2.88
N THR A 52 18.33 4.40 1.99
CA THR A 52 18.29 5.10 0.71
C THR A 52 17.05 5.96 0.68
N ARG A 53 17.24 7.28 0.73
CA ARG A 53 16.15 8.26 0.80
C ARG A 53 15.14 7.98 1.93
N GLY A 54 15.67 7.61 3.11
CA GLY A 54 14.91 7.33 4.31
C GLY A 54 14.37 5.89 4.42
N ILE A 55 14.48 5.07 3.38
CA ILE A 55 14.03 3.68 3.34
C ILE A 55 15.19 2.76 3.72
N ARG A 56 14.99 1.85 4.66
CA ARG A 56 16.02 0.95 5.19
C ARG A 56 16.58 0.01 4.13
N ASN A 57 17.90 0.02 3.97
CA ASN A 57 18.59 -0.81 2.96
C ASN A 57 18.52 -2.31 3.28
N ASP A 58 18.55 -2.71 4.54
CA ASP A 58 18.46 -4.11 4.96
C ASP A 58 17.07 -4.71 4.64
N VAL A 59 16.00 -3.93 4.88
CA VAL A 59 14.63 -4.33 4.54
C VAL A 59 14.46 -4.47 3.01
N VAL A 60 14.94 -3.48 2.25
CA VAL A 60 14.91 -3.55 0.78
C VAL A 60 15.68 -4.76 0.26
N ALA A 61 16.86 -5.04 0.82
CA ALA A 61 17.67 -6.19 0.44
C ALA A 61 16.95 -7.52 0.70
N ALA A 62 16.32 -7.68 1.88
CA ALA A 62 15.56 -8.87 2.23
C ALA A 62 14.35 -9.09 1.31
N LEU A 63 13.55 -8.03 1.07
CA LEU A 63 12.38 -8.10 0.21
C LEU A 63 12.73 -8.37 -1.26
N ARG A 64 13.88 -7.87 -1.74
CA ARG A 64 14.40 -8.21 -3.07
C ARG A 64 14.76 -9.69 -3.20
N GLN A 65 15.30 -10.32 -2.15
CA GLN A 65 15.63 -11.76 -2.17
C GLN A 65 14.40 -12.63 -2.42
N ILE A 66 13.27 -12.30 -1.82
CA ILE A 66 12.00 -13.03 -2.00
C ILE A 66 11.23 -12.59 -3.26
N LYS A 67 11.72 -11.57 -3.99
CA LYS A 67 11.19 -11.12 -5.29
C LYS A 67 9.69 -10.82 -5.25
N ILE A 68 9.26 -10.04 -4.26
CA ILE A 68 7.84 -9.68 -4.13
C ILE A 68 7.33 -9.03 -5.43
N PRO A 69 6.20 -9.49 -5.98
CA PRO A 69 5.68 -8.98 -7.25
C PRO A 69 4.87 -7.70 -7.11
N VAL A 70 4.20 -7.54 -5.98
CA VAL A 70 3.30 -6.41 -5.70
C VAL A 70 3.32 -6.09 -4.21
N LEU A 71 3.28 -4.81 -3.87
CA LEU A 71 3.21 -4.31 -2.50
C LEU A 71 1.98 -3.43 -2.33
N ARG A 72 1.11 -3.76 -1.36
CA ARG A 72 -0.09 -3.00 -1.01
C ARG A 72 0.19 -2.02 0.14
N TRP A 73 -0.36 -0.80 0.04
CA TRP A 73 -0.25 0.27 1.05
C TRP A 73 -1.46 1.23 0.90
N PRO A 74 -1.90 2.03 1.88
CA PRO A 74 -1.32 2.29 3.21
C PRO A 74 -1.81 1.33 4.30
N GLY A 75 -2.65 0.40 4.00
CA GLY A 75 -3.13 -0.54 4.99
C GLY A 75 -4.39 -1.27 4.53
N GLY A 76 -4.88 -1.91 5.40
CA GLY A 76 -5.92 -2.36 6.29
C GLY A 76 -6.85 -1.23 6.69
N CYS A 77 -7.36 -1.32 7.91
CA CYS A 77 -8.28 -0.32 8.46
C CYS A 77 -7.75 1.11 8.38
N PHE A 78 -6.45 1.30 8.48
CA PHE A 78 -5.82 2.60 8.33
C PHE A 78 -6.09 3.24 6.96
N ALA A 79 -6.28 2.46 5.89
CA ALA A 79 -6.55 3.00 4.56
C ALA A 79 -7.81 3.88 4.53
N ASP A 80 -8.83 3.53 5.32
CA ASP A 80 -10.10 4.23 5.33
C ASP A 80 -10.20 5.38 6.36
N GLU A 81 -9.07 5.73 6.98
CA GLU A 81 -8.89 6.99 7.74
C GLU A 81 -7.75 7.85 7.19
N TYR A 82 -6.97 7.35 6.20
CA TYR A 82 -5.84 8.04 5.63
C TYR A 82 -6.25 8.99 4.50
N HIS A 83 -5.88 10.26 4.63
CA HIS A 83 -6.04 11.28 3.60
C HIS A 83 -4.73 11.49 2.85
N TRP A 84 -4.62 11.01 1.62
CA TRP A 84 -3.38 10.97 0.84
C TRP A 84 -2.72 12.34 0.65
N LYS A 85 -3.52 13.41 0.62
CA LYS A 85 -3.02 14.78 0.49
C LYS A 85 -2.15 15.22 1.67
N ASP A 86 -2.38 14.64 2.85
CA ASP A 86 -1.60 14.90 4.05
C ASP A 86 -0.20 14.26 3.95
N GLY A 87 -0.03 13.25 3.11
CA GLY A 87 1.23 12.53 2.91
C GLY A 87 2.05 12.99 1.69
N ILE A 88 1.79 14.19 1.15
CA ILE A 88 2.55 14.74 0.01
C ILE A 88 3.11 16.13 0.31
N GLY A 89 4.00 16.61 -0.57
CA GLY A 89 4.69 17.89 -0.38
C GLY A 89 5.79 17.85 0.69
N PRO A 90 6.31 19.00 1.10
CA PRO A 90 7.39 19.09 2.07
C PRO A 90 7.02 18.46 3.41
N ARG A 91 7.81 17.48 3.89
CA ARG A 91 7.52 16.72 5.13
C ARG A 91 7.29 17.62 6.36
N THR A 92 8.03 18.72 6.46
CA THR A 92 7.88 19.69 7.55
C THR A 92 6.55 20.43 7.59
N LYS A 93 5.75 20.33 6.51
CA LYS A 93 4.43 20.95 6.38
C LYS A 93 3.29 19.95 6.42
N ARG A 94 3.60 18.66 6.45
CA ARG A 94 2.57 17.61 6.50
C ARG A 94 1.90 17.62 7.87
N PRO A 95 0.57 17.55 7.96
CA PRO A 95 -0.13 17.50 9.23
C PRO A 95 0.11 16.16 9.93
N THR A 96 -0.11 16.14 11.23
CA THR A 96 -0.17 14.93 12.02
C THR A 96 -1.61 14.44 12.12
N MET A 97 -1.79 13.12 12.29
CA MET A 97 -3.08 12.50 12.54
C MET A 97 -2.96 11.46 13.65
N ILE A 98 -4.07 11.07 14.22
CA ILE A 98 -4.13 9.95 15.16
C ILE A 98 -4.50 8.69 14.37
N ASN A 99 -3.72 7.63 14.52
CA ASN A 99 -4.07 6.31 14.04
C ASN A 99 -5.07 5.67 15.00
N THR A 100 -6.35 5.75 14.68
CA THR A 100 -7.42 5.37 15.61
C THR A 100 -7.56 3.85 15.75
N HIS A 101 -7.16 3.09 14.74
CA HIS A 101 -7.27 1.64 14.73
C HIS A 101 -6.10 0.95 15.45
N TRP A 102 -4.89 1.53 15.37
CA TRP A 102 -3.68 0.84 15.79
C TRP A 102 -2.91 1.62 16.87
N GLY A 103 -3.40 1.50 18.09
CA GLY A 103 -2.70 1.99 19.29
C GLY A 103 -2.87 3.47 19.62
N GLY A 104 -3.67 4.23 18.88
CA GLY A 104 -3.88 5.67 19.12
C GLY A 104 -2.61 6.49 18.98
N VAL A 105 -1.64 6.02 18.18
CA VAL A 105 -0.37 6.72 17.98
C VAL A 105 -0.53 7.91 17.04
N THR A 106 0.34 8.92 17.22
CA THR A 106 0.39 10.05 16.29
C THR A 106 1.24 9.68 15.07
N GLU A 107 0.61 9.72 13.90
CA GLU A 107 1.28 9.60 12.60
C GLU A 107 1.72 10.98 12.13
N ASN A 108 2.94 11.10 11.62
CA ASN A 108 3.49 12.37 11.13
C ASN A 108 3.38 12.55 9.61
N ASN A 109 2.83 11.58 8.91
CA ASN A 109 2.67 11.55 7.45
C ASN A 109 3.98 11.71 6.66
N HIS A 110 5.14 11.46 7.26
CA HIS A 110 6.44 11.58 6.59
C HIS A 110 6.67 10.46 5.57
N PHE A 111 6.03 9.31 5.75
CA PHE A 111 5.96 8.27 4.73
C PHE A 111 4.59 8.34 4.06
N GLY A 112 4.55 8.84 2.85
CA GLY A 112 3.34 9.03 2.08
C GLY A 112 3.49 8.50 0.65
N THR A 113 2.73 9.07 -0.27
CA THR A 113 2.64 8.61 -1.67
C THR A 113 4.01 8.49 -2.35
N HIS A 114 4.84 9.54 -2.28
CA HIS A 114 6.15 9.55 -2.94
C HIS A 114 7.11 8.53 -2.32
N GLU A 115 7.14 8.45 -1.01
CA GLU A 115 8.00 7.50 -0.28
C GLU A 115 7.59 6.05 -0.53
N PHE A 116 6.28 5.78 -0.61
CA PHE A 116 5.78 4.44 -0.95
C PHE A 116 6.15 4.02 -2.37
N LEU A 117 5.96 4.91 -3.33
CA LEU A 117 6.28 4.62 -4.73
C LEU A 117 7.79 4.50 -4.96
N ASP A 118 8.60 5.28 -4.24
CA ASP A 118 10.03 5.10 -4.21
C ASP A 118 10.45 3.72 -3.64
N LEU A 119 9.79 3.28 -2.57
CA LEU A 119 9.98 1.91 -2.06
C LEU A 119 9.68 0.87 -3.13
N CYS A 120 8.56 1.00 -3.85
CA CYS A 120 8.22 0.09 -4.94
C CYS A 120 9.26 0.11 -6.07
N GLU A 121 9.76 1.28 -6.44
CA GLU A 121 10.84 1.42 -7.43
C GLU A 121 12.14 0.76 -6.94
N GLN A 122 12.51 0.94 -5.66
CA GLN A 122 13.68 0.29 -5.07
C GLN A 122 13.52 -1.24 -5.03
N LEU A 123 12.33 -1.76 -4.79
CA LEU A 123 12.04 -3.20 -4.76
C LEU A 123 11.91 -3.81 -6.15
N GLY A 124 11.55 -3.02 -7.16
CA GLY A 124 11.20 -3.50 -8.49
C GLY A 124 9.85 -4.24 -8.51
N CYS A 125 8.91 -3.84 -7.66
CA CYS A 125 7.57 -4.42 -7.57
C CYS A 125 6.47 -3.45 -8.03
N GLU A 126 5.30 -3.99 -8.37
CA GLU A 126 4.14 -3.18 -8.70
C GLU A 126 3.51 -2.57 -7.43
N PRO A 127 3.14 -1.29 -7.43
CA PRO A 127 2.37 -0.71 -6.35
C PRO A 127 0.90 -1.16 -6.41
N TYR A 128 0.31 -1.41 -5.24
CA TYR A 128 -1.13 -1.56 -5.05
C TYR A 128 -1.57 -0.53 -4.00
N ILE A 129 -2.33 0.47 -4.41
CA ILE A 129 -2.78 1.55 -3.55
C ILE A 129 -4.21 1.29 -3.09
N CYS A 130 -4.43 1.35 -1.78
CA CYS A 130 -5.74 1.21 -1.18
C CYS A 130 -6.31 2.60 -0.86
N GLY A 131 -7.37 3.00 -1.57
CA GLY A 131 -8.00 4.31 -1.39
C GLY A 131 -8.93 4.35 -0.19
N ASN A 132 -9.20 5.56 0.31
CA ASN A 132 -10.08 5.81 1.43
C ASN A 132 -11.52 6.08 0.95
N VAL A 133 -12.44 5.17 1.21
CA VAL A 133 -13.89 5.39 1.02
C VAL A 133 -14.67 5.34 2.33
N GLY A 134 -13.99 5.13 3.46
CA GLY A 134 -14.58 5.14 4.81
C GLY A 134 -14.81 6.57 5.30
N SER A 135 -13.76 7.34 5.49
CA SER A 135 -13.82 8.75 5.89
C SER A 135 -13.56 9.73 4.74
N GLY A 136 -12.92 9.26 3.66
CA GLY A 136 -12.66 10.04 2.45
C GLY A 136 -13.85 10.08 1.50
N THR A 137 -13.64 10.75 0.38
CA THR A 137 -14.66 10.88 -0.67
C THR A 137 -14.20 10.21 -1.97
N VAL A 138 -15.15 9.81 -2.80
CA VAL A 138 -14.86 9.31 -4.16
C VAL A 138 -14.05 10.33 -4.95
N GLN A 139 -14.33 11.63 -4.81
CA GLN A 139 -13.56 12.68 -5.45
C GLN A 139 -12.10 12.73 -4.97
N GLU A 140 -11.85 12.54 -3.68
CA GLU A 140 -10.50 12.49 -3.15
C GLU A 140 -9.70 11.32 -3.73
N MET A 141 -10.31 10.16 -3.85
CA MET A 141 -9.70 9.00 -4.48
C MET A 141 -9.44 9.23 -5.98
N GLN A 142 -10.42 9.80 -6.70
CA GLN A 142 -10.25 10.16 -8.12
C GLN A 142 -9.08 11.15 -8.30
N GLN A 143 -8.95 12.14 -7.42
CA GLN A 143 -7.84 13.08 -7.45
C GLN A 143 -6.48 12.41 -7.18
N TRP A 144 -6.46 11.36 -6.36
CA TRP A 144 -5.24 10.59 -6.15
C TRP A 144 -4.83 9.80 -7.39
N VAL A 145 -5.80 9.18 -8.07
CA VAL A 145 -5.55 8.53 -9.37
C VAL A 145 -5.00 9.53 -10.39
N GLU A 146 -5.65 10.71 -10.52
CA GLU A 146 -5.21 11.78 -11.42
C GLU A 146 -3.80 12.27 -11.08
N TYR A 147 -3.53 12.52 -9.79
CA TYR A 147 -2.21 12.94 -9.31
C TYR A 147 -1.11 11.96 -9.72
N LEU A 148 -1.39 10.67 -9.61
CA LEU A 148 -0.41 9.62 -9.86
C LEU A 148 -0.21 9.30 -11.34
N THR A 149 -1.29 9.28 -12.12
CA THR A 149 -1.28 8.61 -13.43
C THR A 149 -1.52 9.54 -14.61
N PHE A 150 -2.03 10.75 -14.40
CA PHE A 150 -2.34 11.64 -15.50
C PHE A 150 -1.08 12.35 -16.02
N ASP A 151 -0.86 12.24 -17.34
CA ASP A 151 0.32 12.80 -18.02
C ASP A 151 0.06 14.18 -18.63
N GLY A 152 -1.20 14.62 -18.69
CA GLY A 152 -1.58 15.90 -19.26
C GLY A 152 -1.45 17.08 -18.30
N ILE A 153 -2.07 18.21 -18.67
CA ILE A 153 -2.18 19.42 -17.85
C ILE A 153 -3.44 19.31 -17.01
N SER A 154 -3.30 19.28 -15.70
CA SER A 154 -4.41 19.30 -14.76
C SER A 154 -3.93 19.76 -13.38
N PRO A 155 -4.84 20.22 -12.50
CA PRO A 155 -4.45 20.66 -11.16
C PRO A 155 -3.68 19.60 -10.37
N MET A 156 -4.05 18.31 -10.48
CA MET A 156 -3.40 17.24 -9.76
C MET A 156 -2.06 16.85 -10.39
N ALA A 157 -1.95 16.82 -11.71
CA ALA A 157 -0.69 16.59 -12.40
C ALA A 157 0.30 17.74 -12.14
N ASP A 158 -0.15 18.98 -12.14
CA ASP A 158 0.67 20.14 -11.83
C ASP A 158 1.14 20.11 -10.37
N TRP A 159 0.28 19.67 -9.45
CA TRP A 159 0.66 19.51 -8.04
C TRP A 159 1.70 18.38 -7.85
N ARG A 160 1.61 17.28 -8.61
CA ARG A 160 2.65 16.24 -8.64
C ARG A 160 4.01 16.83 -9.06
N ARG A 161 4.02 17.64 -10.14
CA ARG A 161 5.24 18.30 -10.65
C ARG A 161 5.82 19.27 -9.62
N GLN A 162 4.97 20.07 -8.99
CA GLN A 162 5.38 20.99 -7.90
C GLN A 162 6.00 20.22 -6.72
N ASN A 163 5.56 19.00 -6.48
CA ASN A 163 6.11 18.11 -5.46
C ASN A 163 7.34 17.31 -5.94
N GLY A 164 7.91 17.67 -7.09
CA GLY A 164 9.19 17.15 -7.58
C GLY A 164 9.10 15.90 -8.44
N ARG A 165 7.91 15.49 -8.88
CA ARG A 165 7.77 14.36 -9.80
C ARG A 165 7.16 14.81 -11.13
N GLU A 166 7.99 14.90 -12.17
CA GLU A 166 7.56 15.31 -13.51
C GLU A 166 6.67 14.22 -14.14
N GLU A 167 7.22 13.03 -14.30
CA GLU A 167 6.57 11.91 -14.96
C GLU A 167 5.54 11.22 -14.05
N PRO A 168 4.39 10.78 -14.60
CA PRO A 168 3.42 9.99 -13.86
C PRO A 168 3.99 8.62 -13.48
N TRP A 169 3.38 8.01 -12.47
CA TRP A 169 3.65 6.62 -12.14
C TRP A 169 2.70 5.68 -12.89
N LYS A 170 3.14 4.45 -13.07
CA LYS A 170 2.29 3.37 -13.58
C LYS A 170 1.73 2.58 -12.41
N VAL A 171 0.51 2.87 -12.02
CA VAL A 171 -0.19 2.17 -10.93
C VAL A 171 -1.29 1.32 -11.54
N LYS A 172 -1.16 -0.01 -11.44
CA LYS A 172 -2.11 -0.96 -12.02
C LYS A 172 -3.21 -1.39 -11.07
N TYR A 173 -2.92 -1.41 -9.77
CA TYR A 173 -3.79 -2.03 -8.78
C TYR A 173 -4.28 -0.97 -7.78
N TRP A 174 -5.60 -0.93 -7.65
CA TRP A 174 -6.30 -0.01 -6.77
C TRP A 174 -7.32 -0.75 -5.94
N GLY A 175 -7.29 -0.56 -4.63
CA GLY A 175 -8.33 -0.96 -3.71
C GLY A 175 -9.32 0.18 -3.51
N VAL A 176 -10.59 -0.11 -3.66
CA VAL A 176 -11.68 0.84 -3.36
C VAL A 176 -12.08 0.61 -1.90
N GLY A 177 -11.31 1.20 -0.99
CA GLY A 177 -11.45 0.99 0.45
C GLY A 177 -10.83 -0.32 0.95
N ASN A 178 -11.03 -0.58 2.22
CA ASN A 178 -10.63 -1.80 2.91
C ASN A 178 -11.69 -2.19 3.93
N GLU A 179 -12.14 -3.45 3.91
CA GLU A 179 -13.11 -3.99 4.90
C GLU A 179 -14.27 -3.03 5.19
N ASN A 180 -14.89 -2.48 4.15
CA ASN A 180 -15.91 -1.43 4.29
C ASN A 180 -17.20 -1.90 5.01
N TRP A 181 -17.40 -3.20 5.12
CA TRP A 181 -18.40 -3.84 5.98
C TRP A 181 -18.11 -3.68 7.49
N GLY A 182 -16.87 -3.35 7.84
CA GLY A 182 -16.35 -3.20 9.20
C GLY A 182 -15.60 -1.89 9.39
N CYS A 183 -14.30 -1.96 9.73
CA CYS A 183 -13.49 -0.80 10.06
C CYS A 183 -13.40 0.28 8.97
N GLY A 184 -13.67 -0.07 7.71
CA GLY A 184 -13.70 0.86 6.58
C GLY A 184 -15.04 1.56 6.39
N GLY A 185 -15.84 1.78 7.44
CA GLY A 185 -17.04 2.61 7.39
C GLY A 185 -18.36 1.92 7.74
N ASN A 186 -18.34 0.64 8.13
CA ASN A 186 -19.53 -0.14 8.50
C ASN A 186 -20.67 -0.06 7.46
N MET A 187 -20.31 -0.20 6.19
CA MET A 187 -21.24 -0.06 5.07
C MET A 187 -22.07 -1.32 4.85
N THR A 188 -23.32 -1.15 4.44
CA THR A 188 -24.07 -2.26 3.80
C THR A 188 -23.48 -2.55 2.42
N ALA A 189 -23.73 -3.74 1.90
CA ALA A 189 -23.25 -4.13 0.57
C ALA A 189 -23.80 -3.21 -0.53
N GLU A 190 -25.08 -2.80 -0.41
CA GLU A 190 -25.75 -1.91 -1.36
C GLU A 190 -25.11 -0.52 -1.34
N TYR A 191 -24.86 0.04 -0.15
CA TYR A 191 -24.22 1.35 -0.03
C TYR A 191 -22.80 1.33 -0.57
N TYR A 192 -22.02 0.30 -0.25
CA TYR A 192 -20.67 0.14 -0.81
C TYR A 192 -20.71 0.03 -2.33
N ALA A 193 -21.65 -0.77 -2.89
CA ALA A 193 -21.81 -0.88 -4.34
C ALA A 193 -22.12 0.47 -5.01
N ASP A 194 -22.91 1.33 -4.36
CA ASP A 194 -23.19 2.68 -4.85
C ASP A 194 -21.95 3.57 -4.79
N GLN A 195 -21.13 3.48 -3.74
CA GLN A 195 -19.85 4.19 -3.69
C GLN A 195 -18.87 3.70 -4.76
N TYR A 196 -18.81 2.39 -4.97
CA TYR A 196 -17.90 1.76 -5.94
C TYR A 196 -18.22 2.15 -7.38
N ARG A 197 -19.50 2.37 -7.72
CA ARG A 197 -19.93 2.74 -9.07
C ARG A 197 -19.71 4.22 -9.43
N ARG A 198 -19.45 5.06 -8.46
CA ARG A 198 -19.22 6.51 -8.63
C ARG A 198 -17.82 6.80 -9.10
#